data_39529800929037a02a7c8fabe9b72781
#
_entry.id   39529800929037a02a7c8fabe9b72781
#
_cell.length_a   1.000
_cell.length_b   1.000
_cell.length_c   1.000
_cell.angle_alpha   90.00
_cell.angle_beta   90.00
_cell.angle_gamma   90.00
#
_symmetry.space_group_name_H-M   'P 1'
#
loop_
_entity.id
_entity.type
_entity.pdbx_description
1 polymer ?
#
loop_
_entity_poly.entity_id
_entity_poly.type
_entity_poly.pdbx_seq_one_letter_code
_entity_poly.pdbx_strand_id
1 'polypeptide(L)'
;NGVDPWYAQAILLIESPNKLQKSNAGAYGAFQLMKDVARMYGLTVNRKVDERANFERSAFAASSLIKKICIPKTREMLDSLGICNVNEQELWFRLLVMHVYHAGAYNVQKALLSFNPKEGNMDLIYTLWRTSTGRFKTASQNYSQLVLAAMLEMNDRSRAAELQGIDLSLK
;
A
#
# COMPACT_ATOMS: atom_id res chain seq x y z
N ASN A 1 -8.15 10.05 -10.43
CA ASN A 1 -7.54 10.70 -9.25
C ASN A 1 -6.08 11.11 -9.45
N GLY A 2 -5.42 10.74 -10.58
CA GLY A 2 -4.02 11.06 -10.86
C GLY A 2 -3.04 10.43 -9.87
N VAL A 3 -3.34 9.23 -9.38
CA VAL A 3 -2.43 8.37 -8.62
C VAL A 3 -1.91 7.30 -9.57
N ASP A 4 -0.63 6.98 -9.44
CA ASP A 4 -0.03 5.89 -10.22
C ASP A 4 -0.83 4.59 -10.02
N PRO A 5 -1.32 3.96 -11.09
CA PRO A 5 -2.07 2.70 -11.03
C PRO A 5 -1.34 1.57 -10.30
N TRP A 6 -0.02 1.63 -10.26
CA TRP A 6 0.82 0.67 -9.56
C TRP A 6 0.36 0.42 -8.11
N TYR A 7 -0.03 1.50 -7.39
CA TYR A 7 -0.49 1.36 -6.00
C TYR A 7 -1.78 0.55 -5.88
N ALA A 8 -2.75 0.81 -6.78
CA ALA A 8 -4.00 0.07 -6.78
C ALA A 8 -3.78 -1.41 -7.13
N GLN A 9 -2.93 -1.69 -8.11
CA GLN A 9 -2.55 -3.06 -8.49
C GLN A 9 -1.88 -3.79 -7.31
N ALA A 10 -0.91 -3.16 -6.67
CA ALA A 10 -0.20 -3.71 -5.52
C ALA A 10 -1.17 -4.10 -4.39
N ILE A 11 -2.11 -3.22 -4.03
CA ILE A 11 -3.11 -3.49 -3.00
C ILE A 11 -4.00 -4.67 -3.40
N LEU A 12 -4.54 -4.66 -4.62
CA LEU A 12 -5.45 -5.71 -5.09
C LEU A 12 -4.78 -7.09 -5.11
N LEU A 13 -3.50 -7.16 -5.45
CA LEU A 13 -2.77 -8.43 -5.50
C LEU A 13 -2.63 -9.08 -4.12
N ILE A 14 -2.50 -8.29 -3.06
CA ILE A 14 -2.23 -8.82 -1.71
C ILE A 14 -3.46 -8.83 -0.79
N GLU A 15 -4.41 -7.91 -0.97
CA GLU A 15 -5.56 -7.78 -0.08
C GLU A 15 -6.81 -8.50 -0.58
N SER A 16 -6.92 -8.74 -1.88
CA SER A 16 -8.15 -9.26 -2.46
C SER A 16 -7.98 -10.47 -3.38
N PRO A 17 -7.54 -11.61 -2.87
CA PRO A 17 -7.64 -12.84 -3.64
C PRO A 17 -9.11 -13.29 -3.73
N ASN A 18 -9.94 -12.56 -4.48
CA ASN A 18 -11.33 -12.91 -4.85
C ASN A 18 -12.37 -13.01 -3.71
N LYS A 19 -12.13 -12.47 -2.52
CA LYS A 19 -13.12 -12.51 -1.42
C LYS A 19 -13.22 -11.17 -0.70
N LEU A 20 -14.45 -10.65 -0.57
CA LEU A 20 -14.75 -9.55 0.34
C LEU A 20 -14.62 -10.04 1.79
N GLN A 21 -13.43 -9.93 2.34
CA GLN A 21 -13.17 -10.35 3.73
C GLN A 21 -13.04 -9.13 4.64
N LYS A 22 -13.49 -9.31 5.87
CA LYS A 22 -13.28 -8.35 6.93
C LYS A 22 -12.09 -8.80 7.77
N SER A 23 -11.09 -7.94 7.92
CA SER A 23 -9.94 -8.22 8.77
C SER A 23 -10.32 -8.18 10.27
N ASN A 24 -9.50 -8.79 11.12
CA ASN A 24 -9.66 -8.72 12.57
C ASN A 24 -9.64 -7.26 13.09
N ALA A 25 -8.96 -6.36 12.41
CA ALA A 25 -8.90 -4.94 12.73
C ALA A 25 -10.11 -4.15 12.22
N GLY A 26 -11.01 -4.78 11.43
CA GLY A 26 -12.22 -4.14 10.89
C GLY A 26 -12.04 -3.49 9.52
N ALA A 27 -10.91 -3.66 8.86
CA ALA A 27 -10.73 -3.31 7.45
C ALA A 27 -11.62 -4.21 6.56
N TYR A 28 -12.14 -3.68 5.44
CA TYR A 28 -13.08 -4.41 4.60
C TYR A 28 -12.99 -4.01 3.13
N GLY A 29 -13.40 -4.96 2.27
CA GLY A 29 -13.49 -4.79 0.83
C GLY A 29 -12.15 -5.00 0.11
N ALA A 30 -12.17 -4.85 -1.22
CA ALA A 30 -11.02 -5.11 -2.09
C ALA A 30 -9.76 -4.32 -1.72
N PHE A 31 -9.94 -3.13 -1.16
CA PHE A 31 -8.86 -2.24 -0.73
C PHE A 31 -8.62 -2.22 0.78
N GLN A 32 -9.25 -3.13 1.53
CA GLN A 32 -9.10 -3.26 2.98
C GLN A 32 -9.14 -1.92 3.74
N LEU A 33 -10.14 -1.09 3.42
CA LEU A 33 -10.29 0.23 4.04
C LEU A 33 -10.87 0.11 5.46
N MET A 34 -10.28 0.85 6.38
CA MET A 34 -10.88 1.07 7.69
C MET A 34 -12.15 1.92 7.56
N LYS A 35 -13.13 1.69 8.46
CA LYS A 35 -14.42 2.36 8.43
C LYS A 35 -14.32 3.89 8.40
N ASP A 36 -13.47 4.46 9.25
CA ASP A 36 -13.34 5.90 9.37
C ASP A 36 -12.64 6.51 8.16
N VAL A 37 -11.66 5.80 7.58
CA VAL A 37 -11.02 6.17 6.31
C VAL A 37 -12.03 6.20 5.18
N ALA A 38 -12.85 5.14 5.05
CA ALA A 38 -13.89 5.09 4.02
C ALA A 38 -14.87 6.26 4.14
N ARG A 39 -15.31 6.57 5.34
CA ARG A 39 -16.20 7.71 5.62
C ARG A 39 -15.57 9.07 5.31
N MET A 40 -14.28 9.23 5.61
CA MET A 40 -13.52 10.45 5.30
C MET A 40 -13.55 10.78 3.80
N TYR A 41 -13.61 9.75 2.96
CA TYR A 41 -13.69 9.89 1.50
C TYR A 41 -15.11 9.69 0.94
N GLY A 42 -16.13 9.87 1.77
CA GLY A 42 -17.53 9.95 1.35
C GLY A 42 -18.23 8.61 1.14
N LEU A 43 -17.68 7.50 1.63
CA LEU A 43 -18.35 6.20 1.60
C LEU A 43 -19.33 6.09 2.77
N THR A 44 -20.50 5.57 2.48
CA THR A 44 -21.48 5.21 3.52
C THR A 44 -21.07 3.89 4.16
N VAL A 45 -20.80 3.91 5.46
CA VAL A 45 -20.49 2.70 6.25
C VAL A 45 -21.31 2.70 7.52
N ASN A 46 -22.42 1.95 7.54
CA ASN A 46 -23.32 1.80 8.66
C ASN A 46 -23.82 0.36 8.78
N ARG A 47 -24.85 0.09 9.59
CA ARG A 47 -25.40 -1.25 9.81
C ARG A 47 -26.13 -1.81 8.58
N LYS A 48 -26.67 -0.95 7.70
CA LYS A 48 -27.48 -1.36 6.53
C LYS A 48 -26.65 -1.36 5.25
N VAL A 49 -25.68 -0.45 5.14
CA VAL A 49 -24.89 -0.22 3.92
C VAL A 49 -23.41 -0.14 4.29
N ASP A 50 -22.59 -0.88 3.57
CA ASP A 50 -21.13 -0.80 3.65
C ASP A 50 -20.54 -0.68 2.24
N GLU A 51 -20.38 0.56 1.77
CA GLU A 51 -19.90 0.86 0.43
C GLU A 51 -18.42 0.50 0.19
N ARG A 52 -17.71 0.01 1.21
CA ARG A 52 -16.37 -0.57 1.03
C ARG A 52 -16.42 -1.86 0.20
N ALA A 53 -17.59 -2.51 0.09
CA ALA A 53 -17.83 -3.63 -0.79
C ALA A 53 -17.97 -3.20 -2.28
N ASN A 54 -18.31 -1.94 -2.54
CA ASN A 54 -18.37 -1.41 -3.91
C ASN A 54 -16.95 -1.12 -4.40
N PHE A 55 -16.55 -1.81 -5.47
CA PHE A 55 -15.18 -1.73 -5.99
C PHE A 55 -14.80 -0.31 -6.40
N GLU A 56 -15.62 0.37 -7.19
CA GLU A 56 -15.31 1.71 -7.71
C GLU A 56 -15.20 2.75 -6.61
N ARG A 57 -16.14 2.73 -5.66
CA ARG A 57 -16.14 3.66 -4.53
C ARG A 57 -14.97 3.40 -3.59
N SER A 58 -14.66 2.16 -3.32
CA SER A 58 -13.49 1.80 -2.49
C SER A 58 -12.17 2.08 -3.20
N ALA A 59 -12.06 1.88 -4.52
CA ALA A 59 -10.92 2.29 -5.32
C ALA A 59 -10.68 3.79 -5.29
N PHE A 60 -11.76 4.59 -5.41
CA PHE A 60 -11.70 6.05 -5.28
C PHE A 60 -11.18 6.47 -3.90
N ALA A 61 -11.71 5.89 -2.83
CA ALA A 61 -11.30 6.22 -1.46
C ALA A 61 -9.85 5.81 -1.19
N ALA A 62 -9.42 4.61 -1.61
CA ALA A 62 -8.05 4.14 -1.47
C ALA A 62 -7.07 5.03 -2.22
N SER A 63 -7.36 5.36 -3.47
CA SER A 63 -6.53 6.26 -4.28
C SER A 63 -6.46 7.67 -3.65
N SER A 64 -7.57 8.16 -3.09
CA SER A 64 -7.61 9.45 -2.39
C SER A 64 -6.78 9.44 -1.11
N LEU A 65 -6.81 8.33 -0.35
CA LEU A 65 -5.97 8.13 0.83
C LEU A 65 -4.48 8.15 0.46
N ILE A 66 -4.09 7.42 -0.60
CA ILE A 66 -2.71 7.38 -1.08
C ILE A 66 -2.25 8.78 -1.47
N LYS A 67 -3.01 9.48 -2.32
CA LYS A 67 -2.66 10.80 -2.83
C LYS A 67 -2.58 11.87 -1.75
N LYS A 68 -3.56 11.89 -0.84
CA LYS A 68 -3.74 13.01 0.10
C LYS A 68 -3.06 12.77 1.45
N ILE A 69 -2.75 11.53 1.78
CA ILE A 69 -2.17 11.17 3.09
C ILE A 69 -0.88 10.37 2.93
N CYS A 70 -0.91 9.21 2.25
CA CYS A 70 0.24 8.31 2.28
C CYS A 70 1.47 8.92 1.63
N ILE A 71 1.36 9.43 0.40
CA ILE A 71 2.48 10.07 -0.30
C ILE A 71 2.99 11.32 0.44
N PRO A 72 2.15 12.31 0.81
CA PRO A 72 2.60 13.48 1.54
C PRO A 72 3.27 13.13 2.88
N LYS A 73 2.71 12.20 3.65
CA LYS A 73 3.31 11.77 4.92
C LYS A 73 4.61 11.03 4.75
N THR A 74 4.78 10.27 3.66
CA THR A 74 6.06 9.64 3.32
C THR A 74 7.13 10.70 3.05
N ARG A 75 6.83 11.75 2.27
CA ARG A 75 7.75 12.87 2.03
C ARG A 75 8.12 13.57 3.33
N GLU A 76 7.13 13.96 4.12
CA GLU A 76 7.33 14.64 5.41
C GLU A 76 8.27 13.86 6.34
N MET A 77 8.11 12.53 6.40
CA MET A 77 8.99 11.67 7.18
C MET A 77 10.43 11.65 6.64
N LEU A 78 10.59 11.54 5.32
CA LEU A 78 11.90 11.54 4.67
C LEU A 78 12.59 12.89 4.82
N ASP A 79 11.88 13.99 4.61
CA ASP A 79 12.40 15.35 4.82
C ASP A 79 12.87 15.57 6.26
N SER A 80 12.12 15.06 7.25
CA SER A 80 12.50 15.12 8.67
C SER A 80 13.79 14.36 9.02
N LEU A 81 14.16 13.39 8.17
CA LEU A 81 15.41 12.60 8.27
C LEU A 81 16.54 13.20 7.42
N GLY A 82 16.29 14.31 6.71
CA GLY A 82 17.24 14.94 5.80
C GLY A 82 17.37 14.24 4.44
N ILE A 83 16.43 13.34 4.10
CA ILE A 83 16.37 12.63 2.81
C ILE A 83 15.46 13.43 1.87
N CYS A 84 16.05 14.40 1.17
CA CYS A 84 15.36 15.32 0.28
C CYS A 84 15.50 14.93 -1.21
N ASN A 85 14.70 15.57 -2.08
CA ASN A 85 14.75 15.39 -3.54
C ASN A 85 14.53 13.93 -4.00
N VAL A 86 13.60 13.25 -3.34
CA VAL A 86 13.27 11.85 -3.66
C VAL A 86 12.50 11.74 -4.98
N ASN A 87 12.84 10.73 -5.77
CA ASN A 87 12.07 10.35 -6.95
C ASN A 87 10.94 9.37 -6.53
N GLU A 88 9.69 9.85 -6.60
CA GLU A 88 8.51 9.08 -6.20
C GLU A 88 8.21 7.88 -7.11
N GLN A 89 8.83 7.83 -8.27
CA GLN A 89 8.70 6.70 -9.22
C GLN A 89 9.62 5.54 -8.85
N GLU A 90 10.57 5.74 -7.96
CA GLU A 90 11.45 4.67 -7.51
C GLU A 90 10.72 3.63 -6.67
N LEU A 91 11.12 2.38 -6.85
CA LEU A 91 10.47 1.24 -6.19
C LEU A 91 10.49 1.37 -4.66
N TRP A 92 11.63 1.75 -4.09
CA TRP A 92 11.77 1.90 -2.63
C TRP A 92 10.79 2.93 -2.05
N PHE A 93 10.58 4.07 -2.74
CA PHE A 93 9.62 5.09 -2.32
C PHE A 93 8.18 4.54 -2.36
N ARG A 94 7.82 3.88 -3.44
CA ARG A 94 6.50 3.24 -3.59
C ARG A 94 6.25 2.20 -2.49
N LEU A 95 7.25 1.37 -2.19
CA LEU A 95 7.16 0.38 -1.11
C LEU A 95 7.02 1.04 0.27
N LEU A 96 7.70 2.16 0.51
CA LEU A 96 7.54 2.95 1.74
C LEU A 96 6.13 3.54 1.87
N VAL A 97 5.56 4.07 0.78
CA VAL A 97 4.15 4.52 0.73
C VAL A 97 3.19 3.37 1.05
N MET A 98 3.47 2.15 0.56
CA MET A 98 2.66 0.96 0.89
C MET A 98 2.74 0.61 2.38
N HIS A 99 3.89 0.76 3.03
CA HIS A 99 3.97 0.62 4.49
C HIS A 99 3.11 1.65 5.21
N VAL A 100 3.08 2.90 4.72
CA VAL A 100 2.22 3.95 5.30
C VAL A 100 0.74 3.62 5.11
N TYR A 101 0.36 3.09 3.95
CA TYR A 101 -1.01 2.63 3.69
C TYR A 101 -1.47 1.56 4.69
N HIS A 102 -0.63 0.54 4.90
CA HIS A 102 -0.95 -0.61 5.76
C HIS A 102 -0.84 -0.30 7.26
N ALA A 103 0.28 0.28 7.69
CA ALA A 103 0.61 0.44 9.11
C ALA A 103 0.23 1.82 9.67
N GLY A 104 -0.05 2.79 8.80
CA GLY A 104 -0.25 4.20 9.15
C GLY A 104 1.07 4.96 9.36
N ALA A 105 1.06 6.25 9.05
CA ALA A 105 2.25 7.11 9.06
C ALA A 105 2.99 7.11 10.40
N TYR A 106 2.27 7.19 11.51
CA TYR A 106 2.89 7.21 12.85
C TYR A 106 3.75 5.98 13.14
N ASN A 107 3.25 4.78 12.81
CA ASN A 107 4.00 3.55 13.08
C ASN A 107 5.22 3.41 12.17
N VAL A 108 5.10 3.83 10.89
CA VAL A 108 6.22 3.84 9.95
C VAL A 108 7.27 4.86 10.37
N GLN A 109 6.88 6.08 10.75
CA GLN A 109 7.80 7.09 11.26
C GLN A 109 8.58 6.59 12.46
N LYS A 110 7.90 5.96 13.42
CA LYS A 110 8.55 5.39 14.59
C LYS A 110 9.56 4.30 14.23
N ALA A 111 9.25 3.48 13.22
CA ALA A 111 10.18 2.48 12.71
C ALA A 111 11.39 3.13 12.04
N LEU A 112 11.21 4.13 11.17
CA LEU A 112 12.30 4.87 10.53
C LEU A 112 13.22 5.54 11.54
N LEU A 113 12.65 6.22 12.54
CA LEU A 113 13.42 6.87 13.61
C LEU A 113 14.26 5.89 14.43
N SER A 114 13.86 4.62 14.54
CA SER A 114 14.59 3.62 15.32
C SER A 114 15.93 3.21 14.71
N PHE A 115 16.10 3.33 13.38
CA PHE A 115 17.36 3.04 12.69
C PHE A 115 17.95 4.24 11.93
N ASN A 116 17.21 5.36 11.89
CA ASN A 116 17.65 6.67 11.38
C ASN A 116 18.37 6.59 10.02
N PRO A 117 17.69 6.18 8.93
CA PRO A 117 18.29 6.06 7.61
C PRO A 117 18.83 7.41 7.13
N LYS A 118 19.90 7.38 6.33
CA LYS A 118 20.53 8.59 5.77
C LYS A 118 20.27 8.75 4.28
N GLU A 119 19.82 7.69 3.62
CA GLU A 119 19.55 7.65 2.20
C GLU A 119 18.23 6.96 1.91
N GLY A 120 17.58 7.40 0.83
CA GLY A 120 16.38 6.79 0.28
C GLY A 120 16.75 5.80 -0.81
N ASN A 121 16.74 4.51 -0.48
CA ASN A 121 17.07 3.42 -1.38
C ASN A 121 16.45 2.10 -0.89
N MET A 122 16.73 0.99 -1.59
CA MET A 122 16.22 -0.32 -1.20
C MET A 122 16.76 -0.82 0.16
N ASP A 123 17.92 -0.36 0.61
CA ASP A 123 18.48 -0.74 1.92
C ASP A 123 17.62 -0.21 3.06
N LEU A 124 17.02 0.98 2.91
CA LEU A 124 16.00 1.49 3.83
C LEU A 124 14.83 0.50 3.94
N ILE A 125 14.33 -0.02 2.83
CA ILE A 125 13.22 -0.99 2.80
C ILE A 125 13.65 -2.32 3.44
N TYR A 126 14.83 -2.83 3.11
CA TYR A 126 15.37 -4.07 3.72
C TYR A 126 15.55 -3.95 5.23
N THR A 127 15.91 -2.75 5.71
CA THR A 127 16.03 -2.48 7.14
C THR A 127 14.66 -2.41 7.80
N LEU A 128 13.64 -1.82 7.16
CA LEU A 128 12.26 -1.87 7.64
C LEU A 128 11.74 -3.30 7.80
N TRP A 129 12.09 -4.22 6.89
CA TRP A 129 11.67 -5.62 6.99
C TRP A 129 12.19 -6.33 8.25
N ARG A 130 13.29 -5.85 8.82
CA ARG A 130 13.92 -6.38 10.04
C ARG A 130 13.59 -5.56 11.28
N THR A 131 12.96 -4.40 11.12
CA THR A 131 12.66 -3.48 12.22
C THR A 131 11.36 -3.85 12.88
N SER A 132 11.37 -3.99 14.21
CA SER A 132 10.17 -4.21 15.02
C SER A 132 10.09 -3.14 16.09
N THR A 133 9.04 -2.31 16.06
CA THR A 133 8.82 -1.26 17.06
C THR A 133 7.34 -0.96 17.26
N GLY A 134 6.90 -0.90 18.50
CA GLY A 134 5.52 -0.61 18.84
C GLY A 134 4.52 -1.54 18.15
N ARG A 135 3.66 -0.96 17.29
CA ARG A 135 2.69 -1.71 16.47
C ARG A 135 3.24 -2.11 15.10
N PHE A 136 4.42 -1.62 14.73
CA PHE A 136 5.12 -2.04 13.51
C PHE A 136 5.84 -3.36 13.79
N LYS A 137 5.16 -4.47 13.53
CA LYS A 137 5.61 -5.85 13.79
C LYS A 137 5.47 -6.69 12.52
N THR A 138 5.53 -8.00 12.66
CA THR A 138 5.58 -9.00 11.57
C THR A 138 4.68 -8.68 10.36
N ALA A 139 3.39 -8.40 10.56
CA ALA A 139 2.48 -8.08 9.45
C ALA A 139 2.91 -6.80 8.71
N SER A 140 3.31 -5.76 9.47
CA SER A 140 3.76 -4.50 8.88
C SER A 140 5.14 -4.61 8.24
N GLN A 141 6.05 -5.39 8.83
CA GLN A 141 7.37 -5.66 8.27
C GLN A 141 7.27 -6.38 6.91
N ASN A 142 6.40 -7.37 6.82
CA ASN A 142 6.28 -8.22 5.64
C ASN A 142 5.43 -7.60 4.52
N TYR A 143 4.73 -6.50 4.78
CA TYR A 143 3.75 -5.97 3.83
C TYR A 143 4.36 -5.63 2.46
N SER A 144 5.44 -4.87 2.41
CA SER A 144 6.09 -4.55 1.14
C SER A 144 6.83 -5.73 0.52
N GLN A 145 7.24 -6.74 1.29
CA GLN A 145 7.74 -8.01 0.75
C GLN A 145 6.63 -8.73 -0.03
N LEU A 146 5.43 -8.80 0.53
CA LEU A 146 4.27 -9.38 -0.14
C LEU A 146 3.91 -8.62 -1.41
N VAL A 147 3.92 -7.27 -1.36
CA VAL A 147 3.73 -6.43 -2.54
C VAL A 147 4.74 -6.79 -3.63
N LEU A 148 6.03 -6.82 -3.29
CA LEU A 148 7.09 -7.10 -4.25
C LEU A 148 6.95 -8.51 -4.85
N ALA A 149 6.72 -9.51 -4.01
CA ALA A 149 6.52 -10.89 -4.46
C ALA A 149 5.31 -11.04 -5.39
N ALA A 150 4.17 -10.43 -5.05
CA ALA A 150 2.96 -10.47 -5.87
C ALA A 150 3.13 -9.77 -7.21
N MET A 151 3.85 -8.64 -7.24
CA MET A 151 4.16 -7.91 -8.48
C MET A 151 5.11 -8.71 -9.39
N LEU A 152 6.11 -9.38 -8.82
CA LEU A 152 7.01 -10.25 -9.58
C LEU A 152 6.26 -11.44 -10.18
N GLU A 153 5.43 -12.12 -9.40
CA GLU A 153 4.62 -13.24 -9.87
C GLU A 153 3.66 -12.83 -10.99
N MET A 154 3.03 -11.66 -10.87
CA MET A 154 2.17 -11.12 -11.92
C MET A 154 2.95 -10.86 -13.21
N ASN A 155 4.14 -10.27 -13.11
CA ASN A 155 4.99 -10.01 -14.26
C ASN A 155 5.44 -11.30 -14.96
N ASP A 156 5.82 -12.33 -14.20
CA ASP A 156 6.21 -13.61 -14.74
C ASP A 156 5.05 -14.32 -15.44
N ARG A 157 3.85 -14.27 -14.89
CA ARG A 157 2.63 -14.80 -15.53
C ARG A 157 2.30 -14.06 -16.83
N SER A 158 2.43 -12.73 -16.86
CA SER A 158 2.22 -11.93 -18.07
C SER A 158 3.20 -12.30 -19.17
N ARG A 159 4.49 -12.42 -18.83
CA ARG A 159 5.53 -12.88 -19.77
C ARG A 159 5.26 -14.28 -20.31
N ALA A 160 4.86 -15.22 -19.44
CA ALA A 160 4.55 -16.57 -19.85
C ALA A 160 3.33 -16.62 -20.80
N ALA A 161 2.31 -15.81 -20.56
CA ALA A 161 1.14 -15.68 -21.43
C ALA A 161 1.50 -15.08 -22.80
N GLU A 162 2.32 -14.04 -22.83
CA GLU A 162 2.83 -13.44 -24.08
C GLU A 162 3.61 -14.45 -24.92
N LEU A 163 4.48 -15.25 -24.29
CA LEU A 163 5.26 -16.31 -24.95
C LEU A 163 4.36 -17.41 -25.53
N GLN A 164 3.18 -17.63 -24.94
CA GLN A 164 2.19 -18.60 -25.40
C GLN A 164 1.18 -18.00 -26.41
N GLY A 165 1.34 -16.73 -26.80
CA GLY A 165 0.41 -16.01 -27.66
C GLY A 165 -0.98 -15.77 -27.07
N ILE A 166 -1.08 -15.78 -25.72
CA ILE A 166 -2.34 -15.52 -25.00
C ILE A 166 -2.44 -14.01 -24.73
N ASP A 167 -3.42 -13.37 -25.34
CA ASP A 167 -3.71 -11.95 -25.07
C ASP A 167 -4.46 -11.81 -23.73
N LEU A 168 -3.81 -11.24 -22.73
CA LEU A 168 -4.37 -10.98 -21.41
C LEU A 168 -5.13 -9.64 -21.33
N SER A 169 -5.18 -8.84 -22.38
CA SER A 169 -5.85 -7.53 -22.41
C SER A 169 -7.37 -7.61 -22.47
N LEU A 170 -7.94 -8.80 -22.66
CA LEU A 170 -9.37 -9.04 -22.91
C LEU A 170 -10.16 -9.51 -21.67
N LYS A 171 -9.71 -9.26 -20.44
CA LYS A 171 -10.50 -9.59 -19.24
C LYS A 171 -10.63 -8.42 -18.30
#